data_4052a493e05afc2b193e2a95c0816af9
#
_entry.id   4052a493e05afc2b193e2a95c0816af9
#
_cell.length_a   1.000
_cell.length_b   1.000
_cell.length_c   1.000
_cell.angle_alpha   90.00
_cell.angle_beta   90.00
_cell.angle_gamma   90.00
#
_symmetry.space_group_name_H-M   'P 1'
#
loop_
_entity.id
_entity.type
_entity.pdbx_description
1 polymer ?
#
loop_
_entity_poly.entity_id
_entity_poly.type
_entity_poly.pdbx_seq_one_letter_code
_entity_poly.pdbx_strand_id
1 'polypeptide(L)'
;YIVARGEYRPSEKPAGVGLDNPYRSGVDHFGGAGLDLKYRLASNLTLDATVNPDFGQVELDPAVINLTAFETRFSERRAFFVEGAGIFSFSEGGPMGSVGRPPQLAYSRRIGRSPRGRTPSDAVFSQVPNATTILGAAKVTGQVGNGWSLGIMEAVTGTEVGSYTTADGRSQEILVEPAANNFIMRLRRQVEGGATRFGVIGTAVNRDLSGTTLVNRLHSSAYSGGIDFAHESTDRMWLFSGALAGSYVRGDAEQILRTQRASARYYQRPDAGHLEVDPFATSLTGYYAMGYIGKQAGTFTMRNGIAFVSPGFEVNDIGFQSHADRILFDTHYQFNEIDPGRILRSWNVSISPDAVWNFAGNRVFANVNSNLSLEFLNYWRTSMRVQIDPWTDDDRLTRGGPMARSPGSFAGNVNLNSDGRKAVVPRLTYSWRSNDAGDWNRSVQLNVNARVRETFQFSFGPSYTRSYSTAQYMQRIEDPLAVATLGSRYVFGELDRTRFSMVTRVNATFSPRLSLQLYVEPLVSVGDYGGLKEFRSPGTFDF
;
A
#
# COMPACT_ATOMS: atom_id res chain seq x y z
N TYR A 1 4.01 15.84 -26.55
CA TYR A 1 3.97 14.49 -27.11
C TYR A 1 2.59 14.21 -27.72
N ILE A 2 2.56 13.27 -28.64
CA ILE A 2 1.33 12.73 -29.24
C ILE A 2 1.43 11.21 -29.09
N VAL A 3 0.34 10.57 -28.67
CA VAL A 3 0.27 9.13 -28.46
C VAL A 3 -0.85 8.56 -29.33
N ALA A 4 -0.57 7.45 -30.02
CA ALA A 4 -1.57 6.61 -30.65
C ALA A 4 -1.44 5.20 -30.11
N ARG A 5 -2.54 4.61 -29.67
CA ARG A 5 -2.60 3.26 -29.11
C ARG A 5 -3.70 2.47 -29.81
N GLY A 6 -3.39 1.25 -30.20
CA GLY A 6 -4.38 0.26 -30.63
C GLY A 6 -4.47 -0.86 -29.58
N GLU A 7 -5.68 -1.21 -29.18
CA GLU A 7 -5.93 -2.33 -28.26
C GLU A 7 -6.86 -3.32 -28.94
N TYR A 8 -6.41 -4.57 -29.10
CA TYR A 8 -7.26 -5.64 -29.63
C TYR A 8 -8.07 -6.26 -28.50
N ARG A 9 -9.39 -6.16 -28.61
CA ARG A 9 -10.35 -6.78 -27.68
C ARG A 9 -11.16 -7.82 -28.45
N PRO A 10 -10.88 -9.12 -28.27
CA PRO A 10 -11.64 -10.17 -28.97
C PRO A 10 -13.11 -10.08 -28.58
N SER A 11 -13.99 -10.30 -29.57
CA SER A 11 -15.44 -10.36 -29.36
C SER A 11 -15.77 -11.45 -28.32
N GLU A 12 -16.64 -11.14 -27.38
CA GLU A 12 -17.07 -12.05 -26.34
C GLU A 12 -18.59 -12.28 -26.43
N LYS A 13 -18.97 -13.54 -26.48
CA LYS A 13 -20.37 -13.98 -26.40
C LYS A 13 -20.54 -14.82 -25.13
N PRO A 14 -20.97 -14.23 -24.01
CA PRO A 14 -21.22 -15.00 -22.83
C PRO A 14 -22.35 -16.01 -23.06
N ALA A 15 -22.14 -17.24 -22.59
CA ALA A 15 -23.16 -18.28 -22.69
C ALA A 15 -24.42 -17.84 -21.91
N GLY A 16 -25.59 -17.93 -22.57
CA GLY A 16 -26.90 -17.66 -21.98
C GLY A 16 -27.40 -16.21 -22.04
N VAL A 17 -26.64 -15.26 -22.61
CA VAL A 17 -27.06 -13.85 -22.68
C VAL A 17 -27.74 -13.49 -24.00
N GLY A 18 -27.51 -14.21 -25.09
CA GLY A 18 -28.14 -13.96 -26.40
C GLY A 18 -27.73 -12.64 -27.09
N LEU A 19 -26.91 -11.83 -26.46
CA LEU A 19 -26.39 -10.54 -26.94
C LEU A 19 -24.88 -10.61 -27.14
N ASP A 20 -24.38 -9.89 -28.14
CA ASP A 20 -22.95 -9.66 -28.33
C ASP A 20 -22.48 -8.52 -27.39
N ASN A 21 -21.27 -8.62 -26.84
CA ASN A 21 -20.71 -7.55 -26.03
C ASN A 21 -20.38 -6.33 -26.91
N PRO A 22 -21.14 -5.21 -26.83
CA PRO A 22 -20.95 -4.05 -27.70
C PRO A 22 -19.60 -3.32 -27.44
N TYR A 23 -18.95 -3.59 -26.31
CA TYR A 23 -17.70 -2.94 -25.90
C TYR A 23 -16.46 -3.77 -26.26
N ARG A 24 -16.65 -4.92 -26.95
CA ARG A 24 -15.56 -5.79 -27.41
C ARG A 24 -15.79 -6.13 -28.89
N SER A 25 -15.48 -5.17 -29.76
CA SER A 25 -15.78 -5.26 -31.19
C SER A 25 -14.53 -5.35 -32.08
N GLY A 26 -13.38 -5.78 -31.56
CA GLY A 26 -12.16 -5.92 -32.35
C GLY A 26 -11.04 -5.00 -31.89
N VAL A 27 -10.64 -3.99 -32.65
CA VAL A 27 -9.54 -3.08 -32.33
C VAL A 27 -10.08 -1.74 -31.88
N ASP A 28 -9.80 -1.37 -30.64
CA ASP A 28 -10.02 -0.01 -30.14
C ASP A 28 -8.81 0.88 -30.45
N HIS A 29 -9.05 2.04 -31.01
CA HIS A 29 -8.03 3.05 -31.27
C HIS A 29 -8.16 4.20 -30.30
N PHE A 30 -7.07 4.51 -29.65
CA PHE A 30 -6.96 5.66 -28.75
C PHE A 30 -5.91 6.64 -29.28
N GLY A 31 -6.24 7.93 -29.31
CA GLY A 31 -5.33 9.01 -29.62
C GLY A 31 -5.33 10.05 -28.52
N GLY A 32 -4.18 10.51 -28.11
CA GLY A 32 -4.02 11.53 -27.07
C GLY A 32 -2.87 12.47 -27.38
N ALA A 33 -2.99 13.72 -26.93
CA ALA A 33 -1.91 14.70 -26.95
C ALA A 33 -1.76 15.29 -25.56
N GLY A 34 -0.54 15.54 -25.14
CA GLY A 34 -0.24 16.15 -23.86
C GLY A 34 1.01 17.02 -23.93
N LEU A 35 1.18 17.84 -22.92
CA LEU A 35 2.30 18.78 -22.81
C LEU A 35 2.94 18.66 -21.44
N ASP A 36 4.27 18.53 -21.41
CA ASP A 36 5.07 18.61 -20.20
C ASP A 36 5.95 19.85 -20.27
N LEU A 37 5.99 20.60 -19.17
CA LEU A 37 6.82 21.77 -18.96
C LEU A 37 7.69 21.56 -17.74
N LYS A 38 8.99 21.75 -17.89
CA LYS A 38 9.92 21.84 -16.78
C LYS A 38 10.67 23.15 -16.86
N TYR A 39 10.49 23.98 -15.83
CA TYR A 39 11.08 25.30 -15.78
C TYR A 39 11.79 25.55 -14.46
N ARG A 40 13.02 26.02 -14.52
CA ARG A 40 13.80 26.37 -13.34
C ARG A 40 13.45 27.80 -12.91
N LEU A 41 12.68 27.92 -11.82
CA LEU A 41 12.29 29.21 -11.25
C LEU A 41 13.47 29.93 -10.57
N ALA A 42 14.36 29.15 -9.93
CA ALA A 42 15.60 29.61 -9.31
C ALA A 42 16.64 28.48 -9.36
N SER A 43 17.88 28.73 -8.92
CA SER A 43 18.95 27.72 -8.92
C SER A 43 18.54 26.39 -8.27
N ASN A 44 17.72 26.46 -7.23
CA ASN A 44 17.31 25.32 -6.43
C ASN A 44 15.77 25.13 -6.36
N LEU A 45 15.01 25.76 -7.26
CA LEU A 45 13.55 25.69 -7.30
C LEU A 45 13.09 25.39 -8.71
N THR A 46 12.32 24.32 -8.87
CA THR A 46 11.82 23.84 -10.16
C THR A 46 10.30 23.83 -10.16
N LEU A 47 9.72 24.29 -11.26
CA LEU A 47 8.33 24.09 -11.65
C LEU A 47 8.28 22.95 -12.68
N ASP A 48 7.53 21.91 -12.36
CA ASP A 48 7.10 20.89 -13.31
C ASP A 48 5.60 21.04 -13.53
N ALA A 49 5.15 21.07 -14.76
CA ALA A 49 3.73 21.12 -15.09
C ALA A 49 3.42 20.14 -16.23
N THR A 50 2.24 19.58 -16.21
CA THR A 50 1.76 18.65 -17.24
C THR A 50 0.29 18.89 -17.52
N VAL A 51 -0.08 18.75 -18.79
CA VAL A 51 -1.46 18.81 -19.26
C VAL A 51 -1.74 17.51 -20.01
N ASN A 52 -2.82 16.83 -19.62
CA ASN A 52 -3.24 15.54 -20.18
C ASN A 52 -2.08 14.52 -20.26
N PRO A 53 -1.40 14.20 -19.11
CA PRO A 53 -0.24 13.33 -19.12
C PRO A 53 -0.61 11.91 -19.57
N ASP A 54 0.21 11.35 -20.46
CA ASP A 54 0.15 9.93 -20.79
C ASP A 54 1.17 9.15 -19.96
N PHE A 55 0.70 8.12 -19.28
CA PHE A 55 1.52 7.21 -18.48
C PHE A 55 1.66 5.82 -19.13
N GLY A 56 1.37 5.70 -20.42
CA GLY A 56 1.43 4.42 -21.16
C GLY A 56 2.82 3.79 -21.22
N GLN A 57 3.88 4.55 -20.97
CA GLN A 57 5.27 4.04 -20.91
C GLN A 57 5.73 3.66 -19.50
N VAL A 58 4.85 3.76 -18.50
CA VAL A 58 5.18 3.40 -17.13
C VAL A 58 5.12 1.88 -16.97
N GLU A 59 6.15 1.34 -16.31
CA GLU A 59 6.18 -0.09 -15.94
C GLU A 59 4.92 -0.48 -15.15
N LEU A 60 4.28 -1.57 -15.53
CA LEU A 60 3.07 -2.08 -14.86
C LEU A 60 3.36 -2.44 -13.40
N ASP A 61 2.32 -2.32 -12.57
CA ASP A 61 2.40 -2.80 -11.19
C ASP A 61 2.51 -4.34 -11.18
N PRO A 62 3.23 -4.90 -10.19
CA PRO A 62 3.32 -6.35 -10.05
C PRO A 62 1.94 -6.99 -9.92
N ALA A 63 1.74 -8.14 -10.56
CA ALA A 63 0.51 -8.90 -10.44
C ALA A 63 0.33 -9.43 -9.01
N VAL A 64 -0.77 -9.07 -8.34
CA VAL A 64 -1.08 -9.47 -6.97
C VAL A 64 -2.50 -10.02 -6.87
N ILE A 65 -2.64 -11.22 -6.29
CA ILE A 65 -3.94 -11.77 -5.89
C ILE A 65 -4.16 -11.39 -4.42
N ASN A 66 -5.03 -10.41 -4.19
CA ASN A 66 -5.35 -9.91 -2.86
C ASN A 66 -6.63 -10.57 -2.32
N LEU A 67 -6.49 -11.45 -1.33
CA LEU A 67 -7.61 -12.10 -0.62
C LEU A 67 -7.94 -11.42 0.72
N THR A 68 -7.23 -10.35 1.06
CA THR A 68 -7.46 -9.58 2.29
C THR A 68 -8.57 -8.53 2.11
N ALA A 69 -8.99 -7.92 3.22
CA ALA A 69 -9.94 -6.80 3.19
C ALA A 69 -9.25 -5.44 2.96
N PHE A 70 -7.93 -5.42 2.78
CA PHE A 70 -7.14 -4.19 2.70
C PHE A 70 -6.64 -3.94 1.27
N GLU A 71 -6.54 -2.66 0.94
CA GLU A 71 -5.99 -2.22 -0.34
C GLU A 71 -4.48 -2.52 -0.44
N THR A 72 -4.04 -3.03 -1.58
CA THR A 72 -2.62 -3.21 -1.86
C THR A 72 -1.97 -1.86 -2.20
N ARG A 73 -0.88 -1.54 -1.53
CA ARG A 73 -0.10 -0.32 -1.78
C ARG A 73 0.98 -0.58 -2.83
N PHE A 74 0.99 0.23 -3.87
CA PHE A 74 2.03 0.23 -4.90
C PHE A 74 2.94 1.46 -4.80
N SER A 75 4.19 1.32 -5.20
CA SER A 75 5.10 2.45 -5.33
C SER A 75 4.71 3.33 -6.52
N GLU A 76 4.94 4.65 -6.42
CA GLU A 76 4.75 5.55 -7.54
C GLU A 76 5.82 5.29 -8.61
N ARG A 77 5.42 5.30 -9.89
CA ARG A 77 6.29 5.03 -11.04
C ARG A 77 6.17 6.10 -12.13
N ARG A 78 5.14 6.94 -12.06
CA ARG A 78 4.92 8.02 -13.03
C ARG A 78 5.95 9.13 -12.80
N ALA A 79 6.76 9.44 -13.83
CA ALA A 79 7.91 10.34 -13.73
C ALA A 79 7.57 11.68 -13.08
N PHE A 80 6.45 12.31 -13.48
CA PHE A 80 5.98 13.58 -12.90
C PHE A 80 5.83 13.48 -11.37
N PHE A 81 5.30 12.40 -10.83
CA PHE A 81 5.07 12.25 -9.39
C PHE A 81 6.28 11.71 -8.63
N VAL A 82 7.19 10.99 -9.29
CA VAL A 82 8.42 10.45 -8.67
C VAL A 82 9.45 11.54 -8.44
N GLU A 83 9.62 12.44 -9.40
CA GLU A 83 10.60 13.50 -9.32
C GLU A 83 10.26 14.46 -8.17
N GLY A 84 11.22 14.70 -7.26
CA GLY A 84 11.04 15.56 -6.10
C GLY A 84 10.09 15.01 -5.02
N ALA A 85 9.60 13.76 -5.14
CA ALA A 85 8.63 13.15 -4.22
C ALA A 85 9.09 13.14 -2.75
N GLY A 86 10.39 13.04 -2.50
CA GLY A 86 10.96 13.05 -1.16
C GLY A 86 10.65 14.30 -0.34
N ILE A 87 10.36 15.44 -1.01
CA ILE A 87 9.96 16.66 -0.32
C ILE A 87 8.61 16.48 0.40
N PHE A 88 7.67 15.73 -0.18
CA PHE A 88 6.33 15.52 0.38
C PHE A 88 6.26 14.46 1.48
N SER A 89 7.39 13.86 1.86
CA SER A 89 7.42 12.92 2.97
C SER A 89 7.07 13.60 4.30
N PHE A 90 6.20 12.97 5.09
CA PHE A 90 5.79 13.42 6.40
C PHE A 90 6.33 12.48 7.47
N SER A 91 6.79 13.04 8.58
CA SER A 91 7.49 12.41 9.69
C SER A 91 8.82 11.73 9.30
N GLU A 92 9.75 11.74 10.22
CA GLU A 92 11.03 11.07 10.11
C GLU A 92 11.20 10.11 11.29
N GLY A 93 11.67 8.90 11.03
CA GLY A 93 11.60 7.82 12.01
C GLY A 93 10.17 7.30 12.18
N GLY A 94 9.83 6.88 13.37
CA GLY A 94 8.51 6.32 13.70
C GLY A 94 8.43 4.83 13.52
N PRO A 95 7.31 4.22 13.93
CA PRO A 95 7.10 2.79 13.84
C PRO A 95 7.24 2.30 12.41
N MET A 96 8.13 1.32 12.23
CA MET A 96 8.38 0.63 10.96
C MET A 96 8.47 -0.86 11.26
N GLY A 97 8.27 -1.69 10.27
CA GLY A 97 8.40 -3.14 10.44
C GLY A 97 7.07 -3.88 10.41
N SER A 98 6.92 -4.85 11.29
CA SER A 98 5.79 -5.80 11.28
C SER A 98 4.46 -5.18 11.68
N VAL A 99 4.49 -4.13 12.50
CA VAL A 99 3.28 -3.45 13.01
C VAL A 99 2.52 -2.64 11.95
N GLY A 100 3.06 -2.57 10.74
CA GLY A 100 2.49 -1.81 9.65
C GLY A 100 3.16 -0.45 9.47
N ARG A 101 2.78 0.24 8.40
CA ARG A 101 3.32 1.57 8.09
C ARG A 101 2.47 2.65 8.72
N PRO A 102 3.08 3.74 9.19
CA PRO A 102 2.33 4.94 9.56
C PRO A 102 1.46 5.43 8.40
N PRO A 103 0.35 6.12 8.70
CA PRO A 103 -0.46 6.76 7.69
C PRO A 103 0.39 7.72 6.84
N GLN A 104 0.22 7.66 5.52
CA GLN A 104 0.83 8.60 4.59
C GLN A 104 -0.17 9.68 4.24
N LEU A 105 0.11 10.95 4.56
CA LEU A 105 -0.79 12.07 4.25
C LEU A 105 -0.81 12.38 2.74
N ALA A 106 0.26 12.09 2.03
CA ALA A 106 0.39 12.28 0.58
C ALA A 106 0.78 10.97 -0.11
N TYR A 107 -0.07 10.50 -1.01
CA TYR A 107 0.14 9.31 -1.85
C TYR A 107 -0.36 9.59 -3.26
N SER A 108 0.55 10.02 -4.13
CA SER A 108 0.25 10.50 -5.48
C SER A 108 -0.53 9.52 -6.36
N ARG A 109 -0.45 8.20 -6.08
CA ARG A 109 -1.25 7.17 -6.78
C ARG A 109 -2.76 7.34 -6.62
N ARG A 110 -3.22 8.19 -5.69
CA ARG A 110 -4.63 8.57 -5.58
C ARG A 110 -5.08 9.46 -6.74
N ILE A 111 -4.17 10.26 -7.30
CA ILE A 111 -4.42 11.16 -8.42
C ILE A 111 -4.41 10.35 -9.72
N GLY A 112 -5.53 10.35 -10.46
CA GLY A 112 -5.66 9.59 -11.70
C GLY A 112 -5.86 8.08 -11.51
N ARG A 113 -6.27 7.62 -10.31
CA ARG A 113 -6.59 6.21 -10.06
C ARG A 113 -7.83 5.75 -10.84
N SER A 114 -8.09 4.45 -10.84
CA SER A 114 -9.33 3.89 -11.39
C SER A 114 -10.57 4.51 -10.74
N PRO A 115 -11.63 4.80 -11.52
CA PRO A 115 -12.90 5.32 -11.03
C PRO A 115 -13.52 4.47 -9.92
N ARG A 116 -14.23 5.10 -8.99
CA ARG A 116 -14.86 4.46 -7.82
C ARG A 116 -16.34 4.15 -8.00
N GLY A 117 -16.98 4.77 -8.98
CA GLY A 117 -18.34 4.44 -9.39
C GLY A 117 -18.41 3.01 -9.95
N ARG A 118 -19.59 2.46 -9.89
CA ARG A 118 -19.88 1.11 -10.44
C ARG A 118 -21.09 1.20 -11.32
N THR A 119 -21.12 0.37 -12.34
CA THR A 119 -22.31 0.13 -13.14
C THR A 119 -23.39 -0.57 -12.30
N PRO A 120 -24.67 -0.38 -12.62
CA PRO A 120 -25.77 -1.06 -11.95
C PRO A 120 -25.63 -2.59 -11.98
N SER A 121 -26.24 -3.27 -11.01
CA SER A 121 -26.15 -4.73 -10.88
C SER A 121 -26.86 -5.52 -11.96
N ASP A 122 -27.78 -4.90 -12.69
CA ASP A 122 -28.50 -5.44 -13.85
C ASP A 122 -27.77 -5.23 -15.19
N ALA A 123 -26.58 -4.59 -15.16
CA ALA A 123 -25.72 -4.47 -16.32
C ALA A 123 -25.15 -5.83 -16.71
N VAL A 124 -25.45 -6.25 -17.96
CA VAL A 124 -24.92 -7.49 -18.54
C VAL A 124 -23.51 -7.27 -19.08
N PHE A 125 -23.28 -6.13 -19.71
CA PHE A 125 -21.96 -5.69 -20.17
C PHE A 125 -21.65 -4.30 -19.65
N SER A 126 -20.38 -4.04 -19.41
CA SER A 126 -19.93 -2.72 -19.00
C SER A 126 -18.53 -2.39 -19.50
N GLN A 127 -18.31 -1.12 -19.77
CA GLN A 127 -17.01 -0.55 -20.07
C GLN A 127 -16.77 0.66 -19.15
N VAL A 128 -15.82 0.55 -18.24
CA VAL A 128 -15.43 1.61 -17.32
C VAL A 128 -13.97 1.95 -17.58
N PRO A 129 -13.58 3.23 -17.61
CA PRO A 129 -12.17 3.63 -17.75
C PRO A 129 -11.30 3.00 -16.66
N ASN A 130 -10.07 2.58 -17.01
CA ASN A 130 -9.13 2.00 -16.07
C ASN A 130 -8.43 3.04 -15.20
N ALA A 131 -8.48 4.32 -15.58
CA ALA A 131 -7.87 5.42 -14.87
C ALA A 131 -8.71 6.69 -15.06
N THR A 132 -8.62 7.60 -14.11
CA THR A 132 -9.22 8.94 -14.20
C THR A 132 -8.25 9.87 -14.92
N THR A 133 -8.76 10.62 -15.89
CA THR A 133 -7.99 11.59 -16.68
C THR A 133 -7.46 12.71 -15.80
N ILE A 134 -6.17 12.95 -15.82
CA ILE A 134 -5.55 14.12 -15.22
C ILE A 134 -5.58 15.24 -16.27
N LEU A 135 -6.46 16.23 -16.08
CA LEU A 135 -6.57 17.35 -17.01
C LEU A 135 -5.30 18.21 -16.99
N GLY A 136 -4.75 18.40 -15.80
CA GLY A 136 -3.50 19.10 -15.60
C GLY A 136 -2.97 18.92 -14.19
N ALA A 137 -1.66 19.02 -14.06
CA ALA A 137 -0.99 19.04 -12.76
C ALA A 137 0.21 19.99 -12.82
N ALA A 138 0.48 20.67 -11.71
CA ALA A 138 1.65 21.52 -11.54
C ALA A 138 2.30 21.25 -10.19
N LYS A 139 3.62 21.28 -10.16
CA LYS A 139 4.40 21.00 -8.97
C LYS A 139 5.59 21.95 -8.89
N VAL A 140 5.72 22.65 -7.76
CA VAL A 140 6.89 23.46 -7.43
C VAL A 140 7.64 22.76 -6.31
N THR A 141 8.90 22.41 -6.54
CA THR A 141 9.74 21.71 -5.55
C THR A 141 11.15 22.29 -5.53
N GLY A 142 11.72 22.35 -4.32
CA GLY A 142 13.11 22.76 -4.16
C GLY A 142 13.42 23.42 -2.83
N GLN A 143 14.56 24.08 -2.80
CA GLN A 143 15.04 24.84 -1.63
C GLN A 143 14.85 26.34 -1.85
N VAL A 144 14.39 27.02 -0.80
CA VAL A 144 14.13 28.46 -0.78
C VAL A 144 14.91 29.09 0.35
N GLY A 145 16.00 29.80 0.01
CA GLY A 145 16.84 30.48 1.01
C GLY A 145 17.46 29.53 2.04
N ASN A 146 17.81 30.07 3.19
CA ASN A 146 18.62 29.43 4.23
C ASN A 146 17.93 28.22 4.89
N GLY A 147 18.03 27.03 4.30
CA GLY A 147 17.57 25.75 4.88
C GLY A 147 16.05 25.52 4.81
N TRP A 148 15.29 26.29 4.03
CA TRP A 148 13.90 26.01 3.74
C TRP A 148 13.77 25.11 2.50
N SER A 149 12.90 24.11 2.57
CA SER A 149 12.49 23.30 1.43
C SER A 149 10.97 23.43 1.26
N LEU A 150 10.55 23.66 0.03
CA LEU A 150 9.15 23.86 -0.37
C LEU A 150 8.74 22.80 -1.36
N GLY A 151 7.60 22.18 -1.15
CA GLY A 151 6.86 21.37 -2.12
C GLY A 151 5.42 21.84 -2.18
N ILE A 152 4.94 22.22 -3.35
CA ILE A 152 3.52 22.49 -3.61
C ILE A 152 3.13 21.68 -4.84
N MET A 153 2.04 20.98 -4.80
CA MET A 153 1.50 20.24 -5.93
C MET A 153 -0.01 20.43 -6.00
N GLU A 154 -0.47 20.74 -7.19
CA GLU A 154 -1.89 20.86 -7.55
C GLU A 154 -2.15 19.93 -8.73
N ALA A 155 -3.26 19.18 -8.70
CA ALA A 155 -3.69 18.33 -9.79
C ALA A 155 -5.22 18.35 -9.92
N VAL A 156 -5.69 18.60 -11.14
CA VAL A 156 -7.11 18.58 -11.48
C VAL A 156 -7.40 17.34 -12.32
N THR A 157 -8.34 16.53 -11.89
CA THR A 157 -8.82 15.35 -12.62
C THR A 157 -10.17 15.62 -13.25
N GLY A 158 -10.40 15.01 -14.41
CA GLY A 158 -11.65 15.13 -15.14
C GLY A 158 -12.76 14.25 -14.59
N THR A 159 -13.92 14.43 -15.16
CA THR A 159 -15.09 13.56 -14.97
C THR A 159 -14.95 12.33 -15.86
N GLU A 160 -15.21 11.13 -15.29
CA GLU A 160 -15.22 9.89 -16.06
C GLU A 160 -16.62 9.31 -16.18
N VAL A 161 -16.93 8.84 -17.36
CA VAL A 161 -18.20 8.20 -17.70
C VAL A 161 -17.92 6.76 -18.08
N GLY A 162 -18.67 5.84 -17.50
CA GLY A 162 -18.72 4.43 -17.91
C GLY A 162 -19.96 4.15 -18.74
N SER A 163 -19.89 3.16 -19.63
CA SER A 163 -21.02 2.68 -20.41
C SER A 163 -21.41 1.28 -19.94
N TYR A 164 -22.70 0.98 -19.98
CA TYR A 164 -23.20 -0.34 -19.66
C TYR A 164 -24.41 -0.71 -20.54
N THR A 165 -24.63 -2.00 -20.72
CA THR A 165 -25.77 -2.53 -21.48
C THR A 165 -26.59 -3.45 -20.57
N THR A 166 -27.89 -3.23 -20.53
CA THR A 166 -28.88 -4.04 -19.81
C THR A 166 -29.33 -5.25 -20.60
N ALA A 167 -30.03 -6.20 -19.97
CA ALA A 167 -30.46 -7.46 -20.59
C ALA A 167 -31.42 -7.26 -21.78
N ASP A 168 -32.10 -6.11 -21.86
CA ASP A 168 -32.97 -5.72 -22.99
C ASP A 168 -32.19 -5.09 -24.17
N GLY A 169 -30.85 -5.08 -24.08
CA GLY A 169 -29.97 -4.57 -25.14
C GLY A 169 -29.80 -3.04 -25.17
N ARG A 170 -30.33 -2.31 -24.18
CA ARG A 170 -30.16 -0.85 -24.10
C ARG A 170 -28.80 -0.49 -23.54
N SER A 171 -28.07 0.32 -24.27
CA SER A 171 -26.81 0.92 -23.78
C SER A 171 -27.08 2.26 -23.13
N GLN A 172 -26.46 2.48 -21.97
CA GLN A 172 -26.58 3.69 -21.16
C GLN A 172 -25.21 4.12 -20.65
N GLU A 173 -25.11 5.40 -20.28
CA GLU A 173 -23.93 5.98 -19.66
C GLU A 173 -24.19 6.27 -18.19
N ILE A 174 -23.13 6.17 -17.38
CA ILE A 174 -23.16 6.46 -15.96
C ILE A 174 -21.88 7.18 -15.55
N LEU A 175 -22.03 8.21 -14.72
CA LEU A 175 -20.89 8.88 -14.10
C LEU A 175 -20.20 7.93 -13.12
N VAL A 176 -18.92 7.66 -13.33
CA VAL A 176 -18.12 6.75 -12.49
C VAL A 176 -17.02 7.45 -11.66
N GLU A 177 -16.60 8.66 -12.03
CA GLU A 177 -15.76 9.53 -11.20
C GLU A 177 -16.07 11.00 -11.48
N PRO A 178 -16.22 11.86 -10.45
CA PRO A 178 -16.44 13.28 -10.63
C PRO A 178 -15.11 14.00 -10.89
N ALA A 179 -15.19 15.21 -11.42
CA ALA A 179 -14.04 16.10 -11.41
C ALA A 179 -13.56 16.36 -9.98
N ALA A 180 -12.26 16.41 -9.79
CA ALA A 180 -11.66 16.65 -8.48
C ALA A 180 -10.43 17.55 -8.56
N ASN A 181 -10.27 18.38 -7.53
CA ASN A 181 -9.06 19.13 -7.27
C ASN A 181 -8.29 18.44 -6.14
N ASN A 182 -6.99 18.24 -6.34
CA ASN A 182 -6.09 17.57 -5.41
C ASN A 182 -4.91 18.49 -5.12
N PHE A 183 -4.75 18.89 -3.88
CA PHE A 183 -3.71 19.79 -3.42
C PHE A 183 -2.84 19.17 -2.35
N ILE A 184 -1.51 19.35 -2.44
CA ILE A 184 -0.53 18.94 -1.42
C ILE A 184 0.48 20.08 -1.24
N MET A 185 0.71 20.49 0.01
CA MET A 185 1.73 21.45 0.38
C MET A 185 2.65 20.87 1.44
N ARG A 186 3.94 21.07 1.31
CA ARG A 186 4.97 20.70 2.28
C ARG A 186 5.98 21.84 2.45
N LEU A 187 6.19 22.26 3.68
CA LEU A 187 7.23 23.22 4.03
C LEU A 187 8.12 22.58 5.10
N ARG A 188 9.42 22.61 4.89
CA ARG A 188 10.42 22.09 5.86
C ARG A 188 11.49 23.14 6.12
N ARG A 189 11.94 23.22 7.36
CA ARG A 189 13.08 24.03 7.78
C ARG A 189 14.15 23.12 8.36
N GLN A 190 15.38 23.32 7.90
CA GLN A 190 16.57 22.71 8.47
C GLN A 190 17.43 23.81 9.12
N VAL A 191 17.84 23.58 10.36
CA VAL A 191 18.73 24.47 11.11
C VAL A 191 19.92 23.67 11.64
N GLU A 192 20.92 24.36 12.16
CA GLU A 192 22.12 23.73 12.75
C GLU A 192 22.81 22.75 11.79
N GLY A 193 23.00 23.15 10.52
CA GLY A 193 23.61 22.30 9.51
C GLY A 193 22.79 21.05 9.15
N GLY A 194 21.48 21.05 9.46
CA GLY A 194 20.55 19.95 9.20
C GLY A 194 20.31 19.04 10.40
N ALA A 195 20.94 19.30 11.55
CA ALA A 195 20.72 18.50 12.76
C ALA A 195 19.28 18.62 13.27
N THR A 196 18.68 19.80 13.19
CA THR A 196 17.29 20.02 13.60
C THR A 196 16.42 20.31 12.37
N ARG A 197 15.29 19.61 12.26
CA ARG A 197 14.33 19.69 11.14
C ARG A 197 12.93 19.88 11.68
N PHE A 198 12.22 20.86 11.14
CA PHE A 198 10.80 21.10 11.38
C PHE A 198 10.05 21.04 10.07
N GLY A 199 8.83 20.56 10.10
CA GLY A 199 8.02 20.49 8.91
C GLY A 199 6.54 20.71 9.15
N VAL A 200 5.85 21.21 8.11
CA VAL A 200 4.39 21.34 8.04
C VAL A 200 3.93 20.73 6.73
N ILE A 201 2.87 19.95 6.77
CA ILE A 201 2.20 19.40 5.60
C ILE A 201 0.73 19.74 5.62
N GLY A 202 0.14 19.98 4.45
CA GLY A 202 -1.30 20.14 4.26
C GLY A 202 -1.73 19.44 2.99
N THR A 203 -2.90 18.80 3.02
CA THR A 203 -3.51 18.18 1.85
C THR A 203 -4.98 18.53 1.76
N ALA A 204 -5.50 18.67 0.55
CA ALA A 204 -6.90 18.92 0.30
C ALA A 204 -7.39 18.19 -0.94
N VAL A 205 -8.58 17.63 -0.86
CA VAL A 205 -9.33 17.10 -2.02
C VAL A 205 -10.71 17.69 -1.99
N ASN A 206 -11.14 18.24 -3.12
CA ASN A 206 -12.50 18.76 -3.30
C ASN A 206 -13.10 18.16 -4.57
N ARG A 207 -14.36 17.73 -4.47
CA ARG A 207 -15.10 17.09 -5.57
C ARG A 207 -16.45 17.77 -5.75
N ASP A 208 -16.84 17.97 -7.00
CA ASP A 208 -18.20 18.37 -7.32
C ASP A 208 -19.07 17.12 -7.44
N LEU A 209 -19.85 16.86 -6.42
CA LEU A 209 -20.79 15.73 -6.35
C LEU A 209 -22.25 16.17 -6.59
N SER A 210 -22.50 17.44 -6.90
CA SER A 210 -23.83 18.01 -7.06
C SER A 210 -24.61 17.27 -8.17
N GLY A 211 -25.77 16.73 -7.84
CA GLY A 211 -26.63 16.04 -8.80
C GLY A 211 -26.10 14.70 -9.29
N THR A 212 -25.09 14.12 -8.64
CA THR A 212 -24.52 12.83 -9.03
C THR A 212 -24.94 11.68 -8.12
N THR A 213 -24.95 10.46 -8.63
CA THR A 213 -25.17 9.24 -7.84
C THR A 213 -23.97 8.88 -6.96
N LEU A 214 -22.85 9.60 -7.11
CA LEU A 214 -21.62 9.35 -6.38
C LEU A 214 -21.59 10.03 -5.00
N VAL A 215 -22.55 10.88 -4.69
CA VAL A 215 -22.67 11.56 -3.39
C VAL A 215 -22.66 10.56 -2.23
N ASN A 216 -23.26 9.38 -2.41
CA ASN A 216 -23.31 8.31 -1.40
C ASN A 216 -22.04 7.43 -1.37
N ARG A 217 -21.04 7.71 -2.21
CA ARG A 217 -19.84 6.88 -2.36
C ARG A 217 -18.53 7.60 -2.13
N LEU A 218 -18.54 8.94 -2.27
CA LEU A 218 -17.34 9.76 -2.24
C LEU A 218 -17.48 10.88 -1.22
N HIS A 219 -16.40 11.20 -0.52
CA HIS A 219 -16.33 12.42 0.25
C HIS A 219 -16.37 13.63 -0.68
N SER A 220 -17.19 14.63 -0.39
CA SER A 220 -17.20 15.90 -1.12
C SER A 220 -15.92 16.70 -0.88
N SER A 221 -15.40 16.61 0.34
CA SER A 221 -14.10 17.20 0.68
C SER A 221 -13.34 16.35 1.70
N ALA A 222 -12.01 16.35 1.60
CA ALA A 222 -11.12 15.68 2.51
C ALA A 222 -9.88 16.54 2.73
N TYR A 223 -9.57 16.83 3.98
CA TYR A 223 -8.43 17.64 4.37
C TYR A 223 -7.59 16.90 5.40
N SER A 224 -6.27 16.99 5.27
CA SER A 224 -5.38 16.60 6.35
C SER A 224 -4.22 17.58 6.47
N GLY A 225 -3.69 17.68 7.68
CA GLY A 225 -2.54 18.53 7.93
C GLY A 225 -1.77 18.04 9.14
N GLY A 226 -0.48 18.36 9.19
CA GLY A 226 0.36 17.94 10.29
C GLY A 226 1.65 18.73 10.40
N ILE A 227 2.27 18.59 11.57
CA ILE A 227 3.59 19.11 11.89
C ILE A 227 4.50 17.95 12.26
N ASP A 228 5.76 18.04 11.90
CA ASP A 228 6.78 17.08 12.30
C ASP A 228 8.08 17.77 12.70
N PHE A 229 8.81 17.06 13.53
CA PHE A 229 10.07 17.49 14.11
C PHE A 229 11.05 16.32 14.11
N ALA A 230 12.33 16.61 13.85
CA ALA A 230 13.43 15.68 14.08
C ALA A 230 14.68 16.44 14.53
N HIS A 231 15.41 15.86 15.48
CA HIS A 231 16.66 16.41 15.98
C HIS A 231 17.69 15.31 16.13
N GLU A 232 18.84 15.50 15.50
CA GLU A 232 20.05 14.69 15.70
C GLU A 232 20.95 15.37 16.74
N SER A 233 21.45 14.59 17.69
CA SER A 233 22.43 15.08 18.66
C SER A 233 23.71 15.56 17.94
N THR A 234 24.48 16.42 18.61
CA THR A 234 25.69 17.03 18.04
C THR A 234 26.72 16.00 17.56
N ASP A 235 26.83 14.86 18.25
CA ASP A 235 27.65 13.72 17.87
C ASP A 235 26.99 12.81 16.80
N ARG A 236 25.77 13.14 16.36
CA ARG A 236 24.94 12.37 15.41
C ARG A 236 24.65 10.92 15.85
N MET A 237 24.82 10.65 17.14
CA MET A 237 24.53 9.32 17.67
C MET A 237 23.05 9.09 17.92
N TRP A 238 22.30 10.15 18.26
CA TRP A 238 20.91 10.06 18.64
C TRP A 238 20.00 10.84 17.70
N LEU A 239 18.87 10.23 17.35
CA LEU A 239 17.77 10.87 16.65
C LEU A 239 16.53 10.86 17.54
N PHE A 240 15.94 12.03 17.73
CA PHE A 240 14.64 12.24 18.36
C PHE A 240 13.70 12.77 17.30
N SER A 241 12.52 12.20 17.15
CA SER A 241 11.53 12.74 16.25
C SER A 241 10.10 12.59 16.78
N GLY A 242 9.23 13.43 16.28
CA GLY A 242 7.81 13.42 16.59
C GLY A 242 6.98 14.00 15.47
N ALA A 243 5.73 13.60 15.41
CA ALA A 243 4.77 14.15 14.46
C ALA A 243 3.36 14.14 15.04
N LEU A 244 2.59 15.16 14.65
CA LEU A 244 1.16 15.29 14.94
C LEU A 244 0.44 15.62 13.63
N ALA A 245 -0.67 14.95 13.34
CA ALA A 245 -1.51 15.26 12.20
C ALA A 245 -2.99 15.10 12.54
N GLY A 246 -3.82 15.90 11.88
CA GLY A 246 -5.26 15.81 11.92
C GLY A 246 -5.83 15.49 10.55
N SER A 247 -7.02 14.89 10.52
CA SER A 247 -7.80 14.68 9.32
C SER A 247 -9.24 15.10 9.53
N TYR A 248 -9.86 15.60 8.47
CA TYR A 248 -11.28 15.95 8.39
C TYR A 248 -11.82 15.54 7.02
N VAL A 249 -12.82 14.68 6.99
CA VAL A 249 -13.54 14.32 5.77
C VAL A 249 -15.02 14.70 5.93
N ARG A 250 -15.62 15.16 4.83
CA ARG A 250 -17.02 15.55 4.75
C ARG A 250 -17.69 14.88 3.55
N GLY A 251 -18.92 14.46 3.73
CA GLY A 251 -19.73 13.83 2.69
C GLY A 251 -21.19 13.71 3.10
N ASP A 252 -21.96 13.05 2.29
CA ASP A 252 -23.31 12.62 2.65
C ASP A 252 -23.27 11.62 3.82
N ALA A 253 -24.37 11.54 4.58
CA ALA A 253 -24.45 10.65 5.73
C ALA A 253 -24.19 9.17 5.35
N GLU A 254 -24.68 8.71 4.20
CA GLU A 254 -24.43 7.35 3.72
C GLU A 254 -22.94 7.14 3.41
N GLN A 255 -22.26 8.14 2.83
CA GLN A 255 -20.82 8.05 2.58
C GLN A 255 -20.01 8.00 3.89
N ILE A 256 -20.34 8.83 4.88
CA ILE A 256 -19.65 8.80 6.17
C ILE A 256 -19.93 7.49 6.91
N LEU A 257 -21.15 6.96 6.82
CA LEU A 257 -21.49 5.64 7.34
C LEU A 257 -20.65 4.53 6.69
N ARG A 258 -20.43 4.58 5.37
CA ARG A 258 -19.52 3.66 4.65
C ARG A 258 -18.09 3.79 5.16
N THR A 259 -17.64 5.01 5.43
CA THR A 259 -16.29 5.26 5.98
C THR A 259 -16.15 4.71 7.38
N GLN A 260 -17.14 4.87 8.26
CA GLN A 260 -17.17 4.24 9.59
C GLN A 260 -17.12 2.72 9.52
N ARG A 261 -17.81 2.12 8.53
CA ARG A 261 -17.88 0.67 8.35
C ARG A 261 -16.75 0.06 7.49
N ALA A 262 -15.86 0.90 6.95
CA ALA A 262 -14.77 0.43 6.11
C ALA A 262 -13.77 -0.47 6.86
N SER A 263 -13.05 -1.31 6.11
CA SER A 263 -12.07 -2.27 6.65
C SER A 263 -10.99 -1.65 7.53
N ALA A 264 -10.68 -0.37 7.34
CA ALA A 264 -9.74 0.34 8.20
C ALA A 264 -10.25 0.53 9.64
N ARG A 265 -11.57 0.50 9.88
CA ARG A 265 -12.21 0.90 11.16
C ARG A 265 -13.13 -0.14 11.75
N TYR A 266 -14.15 -0.57 10.99
CA TYR A 266 -15.22 -1.47 11.43
C TYR A 266 -15.92 -1.00 12.71
N TYR A 267 -16.48 0.22 12.71
CA TYR A 267 -17.25 0.75 13.85
C TYR A 267 -18.47 -0.12 14.20
N GLN A 268 -19.01 -0.85 13.21
CA GLN A 268 -20.17 -1.74 13.39
C GLN A 268 -19.86 -3.02 14.18
N ARG A 269 -18.63 -3.25 14.62
CA ARG A 269 -18.31 -4.42 15.42
C ARG A 269 -19.13 -4.44 16.71
N PRO A 270 -19.87 -5.52 16.98
CA PRO A 270 -20.82 -5.53 18.10
C PRO A 270 -20.12 -5.55 19.47
N ASP A 271 -18.84 -5.89 19.52
CA ASP A 271 -18.02 -5.97 20.72
C ASP A 271 -17.07 -4.77 20.90
N ALA A 272 -17.15 -3.77 20.02
CA ALA A 272 -16.30 -2.57 20.07
C ALA A 272 -16.99 -1.43 20.85
N GLY A 273 -17.18 -1.59 22.15
CA GLY A 273 -17.88 -0.62 22.99
C GLY A 273 -17.26 0.79 23.06
N HIS A 274 -16.05 0.97 22.52
CA HIS A 274 -15.39 2.29 22.40
C HIS A 274 -15.65 2.96 21.03
N LEU A 275 -16.38 2.30 20.13
CA LEU A 275 -16.76 2.78 18.80
C LEU A 275 -18.27 2.81 18.68
N GLU A 276 -18.79 3.89 18.15
CA GLU A 276 -20.23 4.04 17.89
C GLU A 276 -20.44 4.41 16.42
N VAL A 277 -21.37 3.71 15.77
CA VAL A 277 -21.81 4.04 14.41
C VAL A 277 -22.84 5.15 14.48
N ASP A 278 -22.50 6.32 13.94
CA ASP A 278 -23.46 7.42 13.76
C ASP A 278 -23.96 7.42 12.30
N PRO A 279 -25.19 6.96 12.03
CA PRO A 279 -25.74 6.92 10.67
C PRO A 279 -26.10 8.28 10.09
N PHE A 280 -26.12 9.34 10.92
CA PHE A 280 -26.47 10.69 10.52
C PHE A 280 -25.25 11.62 10.38
N ALA A 281 -24.06 11.13 10.76
CA ALA A 281 -22.86 11.92 10.64
C ALA A 281 -22.57 12.28 9.18
N THR A 282 -22.25 13.56 8.93
CA THR A 282 -21.84 14.08 7.61
C THR A 282 -20.36 14.44 7.54
N SER A 283 -19.63 14.16 8.62
CA SER A 283 -18.18 14.35 8.68
C SER A 283 -17.54 13.35 9.63
N LEU A 284 -16.23 13.12 9.45
CA LEU A 284 -15.42 12.33 10.35
C LEU A 284 -14.08 13.04 10.59
N THR A 285 -13.64 13.07 11.85
CA THR A 285 -12.38 13.68 12.27
C THR A 285 -11.52 12.70 13.02
N GLY A 286 -10.21 12.87 12.93
CA GLY A 286 -9.29 12.07 13.70
C GLY A 286 -7.89 12.66 13.75
N TYR A 287 -7.02 12.00 14.52
CA TYR A 287 -5.64 12.42 14.70
C TYR A 287 -4.67 11.24 14.58
N TYR A 288 -3.47 11.58 14.20
CA TYR A 288 -2.28 10.74 14.24
C TYR A 288 -1.22 11.45 15.06
N ALA A 289 -0.57 10.73 15.96
CA ALA A 289 0.55 11.23 16.75
C ALA A 289 1.65 10.17 16.79
N MET A 290 2.92 10.58 16.76
CA MET A 290 4.02 9.65 16.96
C MET A 290 5.20 10.30 17.67
N GLY A 291 5.94 9.48 18.40
CA GLY A 291 7.24 9.78 19.00
C GLY A 291 8.25 8.68 18.71
N TYR A 292 9.50 9.06 18.54
CA TYR A 292 10.58 8.16 18.20
C TYR A 292 11.89 8.58 18.84
N ILE A 293 12.66 7.60 19.32
CA ILE A 293 14.05 7.76 19.77
C ILE A 293 14.91 6.65 19.16
N GLY A 294 16.04 7.02 18.58
CA GLY A 294 16.99 6.09 17.99
C GLY A 294 18.43 6.44 18.28
N LYS A 295 19.22 5.43 18.68
CA LYS A 295 20.68 5.49 18.65
C LYS A 295 21.15 4.93 17.32
N GLN A 296 21.75 5.77 16.47
CA GLN A 296 22.02 5.45 15.07
C GLN A 296 23.44 4.93 14.81
N ALA A 297 24.38 5.15 15.72
CA ALA A 297 25.78 4.85 15.53
C ALA A 297 26.38 4.01 16.65
N GLY A 298 27.54 3.39 16.38
CA GLY A 298 28.29 2.52 17.27
C GLY A 298 27.95 1.04 17.08
N THR A 299 28.62 0.19 17.86
CA THR A 299 28.45 -1.26 17.86
C THR A 299 27.01 -1.67 18.23
N PHE A 300 26.41 -0.94 19.17
CA PHE A 300 25.02 -1.09 19.55
C PHE A 300 24.17 0.06 19.02
N THR A 301 23.13 -0.25 18.26
CA THR A 301 22.12 0.69 17.79
C THR A 301 20.75 0.28 18.31
N MET A 302 19.87 1.26 18.50
CA MET A 302 18.51 0.99 18.93
C MET A 302 17.52 1.98 18.28
N ARG A 303 16.26 1.56 18.21
CA ARG A 303 15.14 2.35 17.73
C ARG A 303 13.90 1.99 18.55
N ASN A 304 13.23 2.99 19.08
CA ASN A 304 11.98 2.81 19.80
C ASN A 304 10.98 3.87 19.31
N GLY A 305 9.82 3.43 18.89
CA GLY A 305 8.75 4.27 18.38
C GLY A 305 7.41 3.92 18.98
N ILE A 306 6.59 4.94 19.19
CA ILE A 306 5.19 4.82 19.54
C ILE A 306 4.37 5.65 18.56
N ALA A 307 3.22 5.13 18.13
CA ALA A 307 2.28 5.92 17.35
C ALA A 307 0.83 5.62 17.73
N PHE A 308 0.00 6.62 17.54
CA PHE A 308 -1.43 6.60 17.81
C PHE A 308 -2.15 6.97 16.51
N VAL A 309 -3.06 6.13 16.06
CA VAL A 309 -3.97 6.40 14.94
C VAL A 309 -5.38 6.31 15.48
N SER A 310 -6.01 7.45 15.74
CA SER A 310 -7.35 7.49 16.34
C SER A 310 -8.39 6.80 15.43
N PRO A 311 -9.51 6.30 16.00
CA PRO A 311 -10.54 5.64 15.21
C PRO A 311 -11.06 6.45 14.02
N GLY A 312 -11.25 7.75 14.18
CA GLY A 312 -11.78 8.65 13.15
C GLY A 312 -10.76 9.15 12.13
N PHE A 313 -9.47 8.83 12.28
CA PHE A 313 -8.45 9.32 11.35
C PHE A 313 -8.65 8.72 9.94
N GLU A 314 -8.76 9.60 8.92
CA GLU A 314 -9.01 9.21 7.51
C GLU A 314 -8.24 10.08 6.54
N VAL A 315 -7.40 9.46 5.70
CA VAL A 315 -6.58 10.16 4.71
C VAL A 315 -6.62 9.53 3.32
N ASN A 316 -7.44 8.49 3.10
CA ASN A 316 -7.42 7.70 1.87
C ASN A 316 -7.93 8.42 0.62
N ASP A 317 -8.39 9.67 0.72
CA ASP A 317 -8.75 10.47 -0.45
C ASP A 317 -7.52 10.87 -1.27
N ILE A 318 -6.42 11.28 -0.61
CA ILE A 318 -5.15 11.65 -1.24
C ILE A 318 -3.92 11.00 -0.56
N GLY A 319 -4.12 10.38 0.58
CA GLY A 319 -3.13 9.64 1.34
C GLY A 319 -3.30 8.13 1.23
N PHE A 320 -2.62 7.41 2.12
CA PHE A 320 -2.75 5.96 2.25
C PHE A 320 -2.74 5.53 3.71
N GLN A 321 -3.78 4.81 4.10
CA GLN A 321 -3.95 4.25 5.44
C GLN A 321 -4.71 2.92 5.34
N SER A 322 -4.20 1.87 5.95
CA SER A 322 -4.86 0.57 6.02
C SER A 322 -5.63 0.35 7.33
N HIS A 323 -5.22 0.99 8.41
CA HIS A 323 -5.81 0.79 9.74
C HIS A 323 -5.98 2.12 10.48
N ALA A 324 -7.09 2.28 11.17
CA ALA A 324 -7.33 3.23 12.24
C ALA A 324 -7.58 2.47 13.55
N ASP A 325 -7.80 3.18 14.66
CA ASP A 325 -8.00 2.57 15.97
C ASP A 325 -6.79 1.74 16.40
N ARG A 326 -5.58 2.36 16.36
CA ARG A 326 -4.31 1.65 16.63
C ARG A 326 -3.37 2.47 17.50
N ILE A 327 -2.78 1.79 18.48
CA ILE A 327 -1.63 2.21 19.28
C ILE A 327 -0.50 1.25 18.95
N LEU A 328 0.56 1.75 18.32
CA LEU A 328 1.65 0.95 17.79
C LEU A 328 2.91 1.15 18.64
N PHE A 329 3.55 0.06 19.01
CA PHE A 329 4.91 0.06 19.55
C PHE A 329 5.82 -0.71 18.59
N ASP A 330 6.89 -0.06 18.17
CA ASP A 330 7.93 -0.61 17.30
C ASP A 330 9.27 -0.45 17.99
N THR A 331 10.00 -1.54 18.11
CA THR A 331 11.33 -1.51 18.74
C THR A 331 12.32 -2.27 17.87
N HIS A 332 13.57 -1.87 17.94
CA HIS A 332 14.66 -2.53 17.25
C HIS A 332 15.97 -2.33 17.99
N TYR A 333 16.61 -3.41 18.36
CA TYR A 333 17.90 -3.43 19.01
C TYR A 333 18.87 -4.23 18.15
N GLN A 334 20.04 -3.68 17.85
CA GLN A 334 21.00 -4.30 16.96
C GLN A 334 22.42 -4.16 17.47
N PHE A 335 23.14 -5.26 17.41
CA PHE A 335 24.59 -5.33 17.56
C PHE A 335 25.25 -5.51 16.20
N ASN A 336 26.32 -4.72 15.96
CA ASN A 336 27.06 -4.70 14.72
C ASN A 336 28.54 -4.97 14.99
N GLU A 337 29.16 -5.86 14.25
CA GLU A 337 30.57 -6.05 14.17
C GLU A 337 31.02 -5.83 12.72
N ILE A 338 31.86 -4.84 12.52
CA ILE A 338 32.31 -4.41 11.20
C ILE A 338 33.80 -4.68 10.95
N ASP A 339 34.55 -5.03 11.99
CA ASP A 339 35.97 -5.34 11.87
C ASP A 339 36.16 -6.77 11.35
N PRO A 340 36.92 -6.97 10.26
CA PRO A 340 37.11 -8.28 9.67
C PRO A 340 37.80 -9.26 10.61
N GLY A 341 37.15 -10.39 10.86
CA GLY A 341 37.72 -11.53 11.58
C GLY A 341 38.36 -12.56 10.61
N ARG A 342 38.55 -13.79 11.09
CA ARG A 342 39.18 -14.87 10.32
C ARG A 342 38.29 -15.49 9.23
N ILE A 343 36.95 -15.42 9.39
CA ILE A 343 35.96 -16.04 8.50
C ILE A 343 34.98 -14.99 8.00
N LEU A 344 34.49 -14.14 8.91
CA LEU A 344 33.52 -13.11 8.63
C LEU A 344 34.20 -11.76 8.43
N ARG A 345 33.73 -11.02 7.46
CA ARG A 345 34.05 -9.63 7.21
C ARG A 345 33.29 -8.70 8.14
N SER A 346 32.00 -8.99 8.32
CA SER A 346 31.11 -8.28 9.24
C SER A 346 29.93 -9.17 9.62
N TRP A 347 29.31 -8.86 10.75
CA TRP A 347 28.05 -9.49 11.12
C TRP A 347 27.19 -8.53 11.94
N ASN A 348 25.91 -8.76 11.92
CA ASN A 348 24.99 -8.13 12.84
C ASN A 348 23.91 -9.11 13.33
N VAL A 349 23.45 -8.88 14.54
CA VAL A 349 22.31 -9.54 15.13
C VAL A 349 21.35 -8.48 15.64
N SER A 350 20.05 -8.67 15.37
CA SER A 350 19.02 -7.77 15.86
C SER A 350 17.83 -8.51 16.43
N ILE A 351 17.14 -7.85 17.34
CA ILE A 351 15.85 -8.28 17.88
C ILE A 351 14.87 -7.10 17.86
N SER A 352 13.64 -7.37 17.47
CA SER A 352 12.55 -6.38 17.34
C SER A 352 11.29 -6.95 17.93
N PRO A 353 11.01 -6.75 19.23
CA PRO A 353 9.70 -6.97 19.81
C PRO A 353 8.77 -5.79 19.46
N ASP A 354 7.65 -6.11 18.81
CA ASP A 354 6.66 -5.14 18.34
C ASP A 354 5.27 -5.54 18.83
N ALA A 355 4.40 -4.57 19.09
CA ALA A 355 3.03 -4.82 19.48
C ALA A 355 2.07 -3.70 19.05
N VAL A 356 0.80 -4.06 18.84
CA VAL A 356 -0.27 -3.12 18.51
C VAL A 356 -1.48 -3.40 19.37
N TRP A 357 -2.04 -2.34 19.92
CA TRP A 357 -3.34 -2.35 20.62
C TRP A 357 -4.36 -1.51 19.84
N ASN A 358 -5.63 -1.81 20.03
CA ASN A 358 -6.70 -0.87 19.70
C ASN A 358 -6.95 0.07 20.88
N PHE A 359 -7.79 1.09 20.70
CA PHE A 359 -8.10 2.06 21.75
C PHE A 359 -8.97 1.48 22.89
N ALA A 360 -9.52 0.28 22.73
CA ALA A 360 -10.13 -0.48 23.84
C ALA A 360 -9.11 -1.24 24.70
N GLY A 361 -7.82 -1.20 24.35
CA GLY A 361 -6.77 -1.92 25.08
C GLY A 361 -6.58 -3.40 24.67
N ASN A 362 -7.29 -3.89 23.64
CA ASN A 362 -7.08 -5.24 23.12
C ASN A 362 -5.79 -5.30 22.31
N ARG A 363 -4.94 -6.28 22.58
CA ARG A 363 -3.70 -6.49 21.83
C ARG A 363 -4.00 -7.23 20.52
N VAL A 364 -4.09 -6.47 19.42
CA VAL A 364 -4.47 -6.99 18.11
C VAL A 364 -3.30 -7.48 17.26
N PHE A 365 -2.09 -7.26 17.71
CA PHE A 365 -0.88 -7.77 17.07
C PHE A 365 0.28 -7.79 18.07
N ALA A 366 1.11 -8.81 17.99
CA ALA A 366 2.42 -8.82 18.64
C ALA A 366 3.36 -9.75 17.87
N ASN A 367 4.64 -9.42 17.85
CA ASN A 367 5.67 -10.31 17.36
C ASN A 367 7.03 -10.06 18.01
N VAL A 368 7.91 -11.01 17.87
CA VAL A 368 9.35 -10.85 18.11
C VAL A 368 10.07 -11.33 16.88
N ASN A 369 10.74 -10.40 16.21
CA ASN A 369 11.62 -10.69 15.07
C ASN A 369 13.06 -10.72 15.54
N SER A 370 13.81 -11.77 15.19
CA SER A 370 15.26 -11.83 15.33
C SER A 370 15.88 -11.98 13.94
N ASN A 371 16.94 -11.23 13.68
CA ASN A 371 17.66 -11.31 12.41
C ASN A 371 19.16 -11.44 12.67
N LEU A 372 19.79 -12.38 11.97
CA LEU A 372 21.24 -12.56 11.91
C LEU A 372 21.67 -12.32 10.45
N SER A 373 22.65 -11.43 10.24
CA SER A 373 23.27 -11.20 8.94
C SER A 373 24.77 -11.42 9.03
N LEU A 374 25.32 -12.16 8.09
CA LEU A 374 26.74 -12.51 8.03
C LEU A 374 27.28 -12.13 6.63
N GLU A 375 28.40 -11.42 6.60
CA GLU A 375 29.21 -11.22 5.39
C GLU A 375 30.52 -11.96 5.54
N PHE A 376 30.80 -12.89 4.62
CA PHE A 376 32.04 -13.68 4.60
C PHE A 376 33.17 -12.94 3.91
N LEU A 377 34.41 -13.35 4.15
CA LEU A 377 35.60 -12.74 3.52
C LEU A 377 35.57 -12.83 1.98
N ASN A 378 34.90 -13.80 1.40
CA ASN A 378 34.67 -13.94 -0.04
C ASN A 378 33.49 -13.13 -0.57
N TYR A 379 32.91 -12.21 0.26
CA TYR A 379 31.77 -11.32 -0.04
C TYR A 379 30.43 -12.03 -0.28
N TRP A 380 30.34 -13.32 0.01
CA TRP A 380 29.04 -13.95 0.14
C TRP A 380 28.33 -13.40 1.37
N ARG A 381 27.03 -13.25 1.26
CA ARG A 381 26.18 -12.79 2.37
C ARG A 381 25.07 -13.78 2.63
N THR A 382 24.85 -14.10 3.89
CA THR A 382 23.67 -14.83 4.32
C THR A 382 22.93 -14.04 5.38
N SER A 383 21.60 -14.10 5.37
CA SER A 383 20.81 -13.61 6.46
C SER A 383 19.73 -14.61 6.83
N MET A 384 19.47 -14.73 8.12
CA MET A 384 18.42 -15.56 8.68
C MET A 384 17.52 -14.68 9.53
N ARG A 385 16.21 -14.73 9.29
CA ARG A 385 15.19 -14.12 10.15
C ARG A 385 14.34 -15.22 10.77
N VAL A 386 14.03 -15.05 12.05
CA VAL A 386 13.07 -15.86 12.79
C VAL A 386 12.04 -14.90 13.38
N GLN A 387 10.78 -15.25 13.28
CA GLN A 387 9.66 -14.47 13.82
C GLN A 387 8.77 -15.39 14.66
N ILE A 388 8.42 -14.93 15.83
CA ILE A 388 7.48 -15.57 16.74
C ILE A 388 6.33 -14.61 16.98
N ASP A 389 5.13 -15.01 16.64
CA ASP A 389 3.90 -14.26 16.91
C ASP A 389 3.12 -15.01 18.01
N PRO A 390 2.96 -14.43 19.20
CA PRO A 390 2.09 -15.02 20.22
C PRO A 390 0.62 -14.89 19.81
N TRP A 391 -0.27 -15.65 20.47
CA TRP A 391 -1.72 -15.46 20.35
C TRP A 391 -2.11 -14.02 20.68
N THR A 392 -2.95 -13.44 19.81
CA THR A 392 -3.50 -12.08 19.95
C THR A 392 -4.98 -12.06 19.66
N ASP A 393 -5.64 -10.95 19.97
CA ASP A 393 -6.99 -10.70 19.49
C ASP A 393 -6.95 -10.36 18.00
N ASP A 394 -8.03 -10.64 17.26
CA ASP A 394 -8.17 -10.28 15.85
C ASP A 394 -9.50 -9.59 15.61
N ASP A 395 -9.44 -8.28 15.46
CA ASP A 395 -10.60 -7.42 15.22
C ASP A 395 -10.94 -7.27 13.74
N ARG A 396 -10.33 -8.07 12.86
CA ARG A 396 -10.48 -8.01 11.40
C ARG A 396 -10.88 -9.35 10.77
N LEU A 397 -10.67 -10.47 11.41
CA LEU A 397 -10.94 -11.82 10.88
C LEU A 397 -12.38 -11.94 10.36
N THR A 398 -13.36 -11.46 11.13
CA THR A 398 -14.80 -11.50 10.82
C THR A 398 -15.27 -10.36 9.90
N ARG A 399 -14.36 -9.47 9.45
CA ARG A 399 -14.64 -8.32 8.56
C ARG A 399 -15.78 -7.42 9.05
N GLY A 400 -15.72 -7.02 10.31
CA GLY A 400 -16.68 -6.12 10.96
C GLY A 400 -17.75 -6.81 11.80
N GLY A 401 -17.58 -8.11 12.06
CA GLY A 401 -18.28 -8.86 13.08
C GLY A 401 -17.52 -8.86 14.41
N PRO A 402 -17.86 -9.79 15.33
CA PRO A 402 -17.22 -9.87 16.63
C PRO A 402 -15.73 -10.20 16.52
N MET A 403 -14.98 -9.82 17.55
CA MET A 403 -13.56 -10.13 17.68
C MET A 403 -13.33 -11.64 17.69
N ALA A 404 -12.30 -12.07 16.98
CA ALA A 404 -11.78 -13.42 17.02
C ALA A 404 -10.42 -13.45 17.71
N ARG A 405 -9.74 -14.58 17.70
CA ARG A 405 -8.32 -14.67 18.04
C ARG A 405 -7.49 -15.04 16.83
N SER A 406 -6.27 -14.55 16.79
CA SER A 406 -5.26 -14.93 15.82
C SER A 406 -4.33 -15.97 16.44
N PRO A 407 -4.18 -17.17 15.84
CA PRO A 407 -3.31 -18.22 16.35
C PRO A 407 -1.85 -17.77 16.41
N GLY A 408 -1.15 -18.24 17.44
CA GLY A 408 0.29 -18.08 17.55
C GLY A 408 1.00 -18.65 16.32
N SER A 409 2.08 -18.01 15.85
CA SER A 409 2.80 -18.47 14.66
C SER A 409 4.32 -18.41 14.81
N PHE A 410 4.98 -19.31 14.08
CA PHE A 410 6.42 -19.34 13.90
C PHE A 410 6.74 -19.21 12.41
N ALA A 411 7.58 -18.24 12.07
CA ALA A 411 7.98 -17.97 10.70
C ALA A 411 9.46 -17.70 10.60
N GLY A 412 10.01 -17.86 9.41
CA GLY A 412 11.37 -17.44 9.15
C GLY A 412 11.71 -17.42 7.67
N ASN A 413 12.89 -16.89 7.38
CA ASN A 413 13.48 -16.97 6.06
C ASN A 413 15.00 -17.03 6.15
N VAL A 414 15.61 -17.65 5.13
CA VAL A 414 17.03 -17.66 4.90
C VAL A 414 17.30 -17.10 3.51
N ASN A 415 18.21 -16.13 3.44
CA ASN A 415 18.67 -15.56 2.19
C ASN A 415 20.15 -15.89 2.01
N LEU A 416 20.53 -16.39 0.82
CA LEU A 416 21.90 -16.60 0.41
C LEU A 416 22.16 -15.73 -0.82
N ASN A 417 23.14 -14.85 -0.73
CA ASN A 417 23.53 -13.94 -1.80
C ASN A 417 25.01 -14.20 -2.14
N SER A 418 25.32 -14.39 -3.42
CA SER A 418 26.71 -14.46 -3.86
C SER A 418 27.37 -13.08 -3.86
N ASP A 419 28.69 -13.06 -4.19
CA ASP A 419 29.45 -11.82 -4.32
C ASP A 419 28.82 -10.88 -5.39
N GLY A 420 28.27 -9.75 -4.95
CA GLY A 420 27.61 -8.75 -5.80
C GLY A 420 28.51 -8.02 -6.79
N ARG A 421 29.84 -8.20 -6.71
CA ARG A 421 30.84 -7.63 -7.63
C ARG A 421 31.03 -8.49 -8.89
N LYS A 422 30.50 -9.72 -8.89
CA LYS A 422 30.60 -10.65 -10.03
C LYS A 422 29.61 -10.27 -11.14
N ALA A 423 29.95 -10.68 -12.36
CA ALA A 423 29.06 -10.46 -13.50
C ALA A 423 27.71 -11.19 -13.37
N VAL A 424 27.70 -12.31 -12.67
CA VAL A 424 26.47 -13.07 -12.37
C VAL A 424 26.32 -13.18 -10.86
N VAL A 425 25.18 -12.69 -10.36
CA VAL A 425 24.87 -12.59 -8.92
C VAL A 425 23.59 -13.37 -8.62
N PRO A 426 23.66 -14.67 -8.30
CA PRO A 426 22.53 -15.42 -7.81
C PRO A 426 22.20 -15.04 -6.35
N ARG A 427 20.90 -15.04 -6.06
CA ARG A 427 20.31 -14.93 -4.73
C ARG A 427 19.24 -15.99 -4.56
N LEU A 428 19.33 -16.77 -3.50
CA LEU A 428 18.33 -17.77 -3.13
C LEU A 428 17.65 -17.33 -1.83
N THR A 429 16.33 -17.36 -1.80
CA THR A 429 15.53 -17.12 -0.62
C THR A 429 14.62 -18.32 -0.36
N TYR A 430 14.64 -18.86 0.84
CA TYR A 430 13.66 -19.81 1.34
C TYR A 430 12.90 -19.20 2.51
N SER A 431 11.56 -19.26 2.48
CA SER A 431 10.70 -18.75 3.55
C SER A 431 9.71 -19.81 3.99
N TRP A 432 9.41 -19.81 5.31
CA TRP A 432 8.42 -20.70 5.90
C TRP A 432 7.59 -19.96 6.95
N ARG A 433 6.37 -20.39 7.13
CA ARG A 433 5.48 -20.01 8.24
C ARG A 433 4.60 -21.19 8.60
N SER A 434 4.30 -21.34 9.88
CA SER A 434 3.27 -22.22 10.40
C SER A 434 2.62 -21.57 11.62
N ASN A 435 1.36 -21.92 11.90
CA ASN A 435 0.67 -21.46 13.12
C ASN A 435 0.05 -22.62 13.89
N ASP A 436 -0.44 -22.32 15.09
CA ASP A 436 -1.01 -23.31 16.01
C ASP A 436 -2.34 -23.89 15.50
N ALA A 437 -2.98 -23.26 14.52
CA ALA A 437 -4.22 -23.75 13.90
C ALA A 437 -3.98 -24.68 12.70
N GLY A 438 -2.71 -24.91 12.32
CA GLY A 438 -2.34 -25.77 11.20
C GLY A 438 -2.18 -25.06 9.86
N ASP A 439 -2.27 -23.72 9.79
CA ASP A 439 -1.90 -22.99 8.58
C ASP A 439 -0.41 -23.10 8.34
N TRP A 440 -0.02 -23.18 7.08
CA TRP A 440 1.39 -23.11 6.70
C TRP A 440 1.59 -22.43 5.35
N ASN A 441 2.79 -21.86 5.18
CA ASN A 441 3.26 -21.29 3.92
C ASN A 441 4.74 -21.63 3.72
N ARG A 442 5.12 -22.04 2.52
CA ARG A 442 6.50 -22.30 2.12
C ARG A 442 6.76 -21.68 0.76
N SER A 443 7.87 -20.98 0.64
CA SER A 443 8.24 -20.28 -0.60
C SER A 443 9.72 -20.44 -0.89
N VAL A 444 10.04 -20.70 -2.15
CA VAL A 444 11.41 -20.67 -2.70
C VAL A 444 11.45 -19.62 -3.80
N GLN A 445 12.42 -18.75 -3.75
CA GLN A 445 12.66 -17.74 -4.78
C GLN A 445 14.13 -17.73 -5.16
N LEU A 446 14.40 -17.85 -6.46
CA LEU A 446 15.73 -17.64 -7.04
C LEU A 446 15.71 -16.32 -7.81
N ASN A 447 16.71 -15.46 -7.60
CA ASN A 447 16.94 -14.29 -8.42
C ASN A 447 18.36 -14.35 -8.96
N VAL A 448 18.51 -14.27 -10.27
CA VAL A 448 19.81 -14.20 -10.94
C VAL A 448 19.90 -12.88 -11.67
N ASN A 449 20.82 -12.03 -11.26
CA ASN A 449 21.16 -10.80 -11.96
C ASN A 449 22.48 -11.03 -12.72
N ALA A 450 22.45 -10.89 -14.04
CA ALA A 450 23.62 -11.05 -14.90
C ALA A 450 23.92 -9.74 -15.62
N ARG A 451 25.12 -9.24 -15.44
CA ARG A 451 25.69 -8.09 -16.14
C ARG A 451 26.78 -8.61 -17.08
N VAL A 452 26.32 -9.15 -18.24
CA VAL A 452 27.22 -9.82 -19.20
C VAL A 452 28.17 -8.83 -19.85
N ARG A 453 27.67 -7.62 -20.11
CA ARG A 453 28.42 -6.44 -20.60
C ARG A 453 27.80 -5.18 -20.01
N GLU A 454 28.50 -4.07 -20.09
CA GLU A 454 27.94 -2.76 -19.68
C GLU A 454 26.64 -2.43 -20.42
N THR A 455 26.55 -2.88 -21.68
CA THR A 455 25.39 -2.67 -22.57
C THR A 455 24.32 -3.75 -22.49
N PHE A 456 24.54 -4.84 -21.73
CA PHE A 456 23.59 -5.95 -21.62
C PHE A 456 23.44 -6.44 -20.19
N GLN A 457 22.23 -6.23 -19.65
CA GLN A 457 21.84 -6.69 -18.32
C GLN A 457 20.60 -7.60 -18.43
N PHE A 458 20.63 -8.67 -17.68
CA PHE A 458 19.56 -9.65 -17.61
C PHE A 458 19.25 -9.95 -16.15
N SER A 459 17.97 -10.01 -15.81
CA SER A 459 17.51 -10.55 -14.53
C SER A 459 16.42 -11.60 -14.71
N PHE A 460 16.50 -12.66 -13.92
CA PHE A 460 15.61 -13.80 -13.96
C PHE A 460 15.24 -14.19 -12.53
N GLY A 461 13.95 -14.23 -12.22
CA GLY A 461 13.48 -14.37 -10.84
C GLY A 461 12.26 -15.29 -10.70
N PRO A 462 12.38 -16.63 -10.81
CA PRO A 462 11.30 -17.55 -10.51
C PRO A 462 11.01 -17.61 -9.00
N SER A 463 9.73 -17.72 -8.66
CA SER A 463 9.22 -17.90 -7.32
C SER A 463 8.13 -18.97 -7.31
N TYR A 464 8.24 -19.91 -6.40
CA TYR A 464 7.25 -20.94 -6.15
C TYR A 464 6.79 -20.86 -4.70
N THR A 465 5.48 -20.79 -4.49
CA THR A 465 4.87 -20.74 -3.15
C THR A 465 3.76 -21.77 -3.06
N ARG A 466 3.74 -22.54 -1.99
CA ARG A 466 2.62 -23.36 -1.59
C ARG A 466 2.16 -22.98 -0.19
N SER A 467 0.87 -22.88 0.01
CA SER A 467 0.28 -22.46 1.28
C SER A 467 -1.04 -23.18 1.53
N TYR A 468 -1.31 -23.45 2.80
CA TYR A 468 -2.57 -23.95 3.28
C TYR A 468 -3.09 -23.03 4.38
N SER A 469 -4.34 -22.64 4.27
CA SER A 469 -5.06 -21.88 5.29
C SER A 469 -6.27 -22.65 5.77
N THR A 470 -6.38 -22.82 7.06
CA THR A 470 -7.52 -23.50 7.70
C THR A 470 -8.77 -22.61 7.71
N ALA A 471 -8.63 -21.29 7.67
CA ALA A 471 -9.74 -20.35 7.83
C ALA A 471 -9.62 -19.13 6.92
N GLN A 472 -9.84 -19.32 5.62
CA GLN A 472 -10.01 -18.22 4.67
C GLN A 472 -11.44 -17.69 4.75
N TYR A 473 -11.60 -16.39 5.05
CA TYR A 473 -12.92 -15.75 5.08
C TYR A 473 -13.60 -15.81 3.71
N MET A 474 -14.87 -16.27 3.70
CA MET A 474 -15.70 -16.38 2.50
C MET A 474 -16.78 -15.28 2.47
N GLN A 475 -17.70 -15.32 3.44
CA GLN A 475 -18.84 -14.41 3.49
C GLN A 475 -19.44 -14.28 4.88
N ARG A 476 -20.26 -13.26 5.06
CA ARG A 476 -21.17 -13.06 6.18
C ARG A 476 -22.61 -13.28 5.71
N ILE A 477 -23.40 -14.01 6.49
CA ILE A 477 -24.83 -14.25 6.27
C ILE A 477 -25.55 -13.73 7.52
N GLU A 478 -26.52 -12.86 7.35
CA GLU A 478 -27.37 -12.41 8.45
C GLU A 478 -28.33 -13.53 8.84
N ASP A 479 -28.33 -13.91 10.11
CA ASP A 479 -29.17 -14.96 10.66
C ASP A 479 -29.47 -14.67 12.14
N PRO A 480 -30.71 -14.26 12.47
CA PRO A 480 -31.10 -14.00 13.86
C PRO A 480 -30.93 -15.18 14.81
N LEU A 481 -30.87 -16.42 14.29
CA LEU A 481 -30.66 -17.63 15.10
C LEU A 481 -29.17 -17.82 15.48
N ALA A 482 -28.26 -17.09 14.87
CA ALA A 482 -26.84 -17.11 15.21
C ALA A 482 -26.55 -16.25 16.46
N VAL A 483 -27.16 -16.59 17.59
CA VAL A 483 -27.08 -15.81 18.83
C VAL A 483 -25.66 -15.68 19.36
N ALA A 484 -24.86 -16.77 19.27
CA ALA A 484 -23.47 -16.79 19.73
C ALA A 484 -22.58 -15.78 18.97
N THR A 485 -22.89 -15.48 17.71
CA THR A 485 -22.17 -14.55 16.84
C THR A 485 -22.97 -13.29 16.50
N LEU A 486 -23.90 -12.94 17.41
CA LEU A 486 -24.63 -11.68 17.44
C LEU A 486 -25.46 -11.40 16.17
N GLY A 487 -26.19 -12.44 15.71
CA GLY A 487 -27.15 -12.31 14.60
C GLY A 487 -26.52 -12.47 13.20
N SER A 488 -25.34 -13.02 13.09
CA SER A 488 -24.71 -13.28 11.79
C SER A 488 -23.84 -14.53 11.80
N ARG A 489 -23.87 -15.29 10.73
CA ARG A 489 -22.94 -16.39 10.46
C ARG A 489 -21.75 -15.89 9.66
N TYR A 490 -20.56 -16.23 10.10
CA TYR A 490 -19.30 -15.91 9.40
C TYR A 490 -18.73 -17.20 8.84
N VAL A 491 -18.78 -17.34 7.52
CA VAL A 491 -18.39 -18.56 6.81
C VAL A 491 -16.95 -18.45 6.37
N PHE A 492 -16.20 -19.51 6.64
CA PHE A 492 -14.81 -19.68 6.27
C PHE A 492 -14.64 -20.97 5.47
N GLY A 493 -13.59 -21.05 4.68
CA GLY A 493 -13.20 -22.25 3.96
C GLY A 493 -11.72 -22.55 4.17
N GLU A 494 -11.36 -23.80 4.03
CA GLU A 494 -9.96 -24.18 3.89
C GLU A 494 -9.49 -23.83 2.50
N LEU A 495 -8.23 -23.40 2.36
CA LEU A 495 -7.65 -23.03 1.07
C LEU A 495 -6.25 -23.65 0.92
N ASP A 496 -6.11 -24.64 0.02
CA ASP A 496 -4.79 -25.09 -0.47
C ASP A 496 -4.46 -24.28 -1.74
N ARG A 497 -3.37 -23.53 -1.73
CA ARG A 497 -3.00 -22.65 -2.83
C ARG A 497 -1.57 -22.89 -3.27
N THR A 498 -1.40 -23.06 -4.57
CA THR A 498 -0.11 -23.08 -5.24
C THR A 498 0.03 -21.86 -6.14
N ARG A 499 1.15 -21.18 -6.07
CA ARG A 499 1.48 -20.02 -6.91
C ARG A 499 2.88 -20.18 -7.50
N PHE A 500 2.96 -19.95 -8.79
CA PHE A 500 4.22 -19.77 -9.51
C PHE A 500 4.23 -18.39 -10.15
N SER A 501 5.33 -17.67 -10.01
CA SER A 501 5.58 -16.42 -10.74
C SER A 501 7.04 -16.35 -11.17
N MET A 502 7.31 -15.58 -12.22
CA MET A 502 8.67 -15.40 -12.73
C MET A 502 8.81 -13.99 -13.29
N VAL A 503 9.72 -13.22 -12.72
CA VAL A 503 10.07 -11.89 -13.25
C VAL A 503 11.29 -12.04 -14.15
N THR A 504 11.17 -11.58 -15.40
CA THR A 504 12.30 -11.52 -16.34
C THR A 504 12.43 -10.09 -16.86
N ARG A 505 13.65 -9.55 -16.78
CA ARG A 505 14.00 -8.25 -17.36
C ARG A 505 15.23 -8.38 -18.24
N VAL A 506 15.18 -7.74 -19.40
CA VAL A 506 16.33 -7.59 -20.31
C VAL A 506 16.49 -6.12 -20.63
N ASN A 507 17.67 -5.58 -20.36
CA ASN A 507 18.05 -4.24 -20.79
C ASN A 507 19.26 -4.38 -21.73
N ALA A 508 19.07 -4.05 -23.01
CA ALA A 508 20.11 -4.11 -24.04
C ALA A 508 20.24 -2.76 -24.73
N THR A 509 21.42 -2.18 -24.67
CA THR A 509 21.77 -0.95 -25.40
C THR A 509 22.63 -1.30 -26.59
N PHE A 510 22.07 -1.20 -27.79
CA PHE A 510 22.76 -1.53 -29.03
C PHE A 510 23.57 -0.34 -29.57
N SER A 511 23.07 0.89 -29.32
CA SER A 511 23.74 2.13 -29.67
C SER A 511 23.24 3.27 -28.77
N PRO A 512 23.86 4.47 -28.80
CA PRO A 512 23.35 5.63 -28.04
C PRO A 512 21.91 6.05 -28.39
N ARG A 513 21.38 5.54 -29.51
CA ARG A 513 20.03 5.86 -30.00
C ARG A 513 19.07 4.65 -30.03
N LEU A 514 19.56 3.45 -29.70
CA LEU A 514 18.76 2.23 -29.77
C LEU A 514 18.97 1.38 -28.53
N SER A 515 17.93 1.19 -27.75
CA SER A 515 17.89 0.28 -26.61
C SER A 515 16.65 -0.60 -26.64
N LEU A 516 16.75 -1.80 -26.08
CA LEU A 516 15.64 -2.71 -25.84
C LEU A 516 15.47 -2.86 -24.33
N GLN A 517 14.26 -2.64 -23.84
CA GLN A 517 13.86 -2.94 -22.48
C GLN A 517 12.68 -3.91 -22.54
N LEU A 518 12.87 -5.10 -22.00
CA LEU A 518 11.84 -6.14 -21.93
C LEU A 518 11.54 -6.44 -20.45
N TYR A 519 10.26 -6.45 -20.12
CA TYR A 519 9.74 -6.92 -18.84
C TYR A 519 8.64 -7.95 -19.08
N VAL A 520 8.78 -9.12 -18.45
CA VAL A 520 7.79 -10.21 -18.53
C VAL A 520 7.59 -10.77 -17.12
N GLU A 521 6.33 -10.87 -16.69
CA GLU A 521 5.95 -11.42 -15.37
C GLU A 521 4.77 -12.40 -15.49
N PRO A 522 4.97 -13.64 -15.95
CA PRO A 522 3.94 -14.65 -15.86
C PRO A 522 3.62 -14.99 -14.40
N LEU A 523 2.33 -15.06 -14.09
CA LEU A 523 1.80 -15.49 -12.79
C LEU A 523 0.73 -16.55 -13.01
N VAL A 524 0.89 -17.69 -12.36
CA VAL A 524 -0.12 -18.75 -12.28
C VAL A 524 -0.43 -19.00 -10.82
N SER A 525 -1.70 -18.98 -10.46
CA SER A 525 -2.16 -19.31 -9.11
C SER A 525 -3.36 -20.22 -9.19
N VAL A 526 -3.26 -21.35 -8.52
CA VAL A 526 -4.35 -22.34 -8.37
C VAL A 526 -4.70 -22.42 -6.90
N GLY A 527 -5.99 -22.46 -6.59
CA GLY A 527 -6.47 -22.55 -5.21
C GLY A 527 -7.68 -23.47 -5.14
N ASP A 528 -7.62 -24.48 -4.29
CA ASP A 528 -8.68 -25.41 -4.02
C ASP A 528 -9.32 -25.07 -2.67
N TYR A 529 -10.62 -24.74 -2.72
CA TYR A 529 -11.42 -24.48 -1.52
C TYR A 529 -12.12 -25.77 -1.06
N GLY A 530 -12.03 -26.04 0.25
CA GLY A 530 -12.70 -27.18 0.89
C GLY A 530 -13.13 -26.84 2.32
N GLY A 531 -13.66 -27.81 3.03
CA GLY A 531 -13.89 -27.73 4.48
C GLY A 531 -14.64 -26.47 4.93
N LEU A 532 -15.81 -26.15 4.32
CA LEU A 532 -16.61 -25.01 4.73
C LEU A 532 -17.00 -25.14 6.20
N LYS A 533 -16.81 -24.07 6.96
CA LYS A 533 -17.06 -24.01 8.39
C LYS A 533 -17.52 -22.64 8.83
N GLU A 534 -18.10 -22.58 10.01
CA GLU A 534 -18.68 -21.39 10.58
C GLU A 534 -17.96 -21.00 11.85
N PHE A 535 -17.66 -19.71 12.02
CA PHE A 535 -17.10 -19.16 13.26
C PHE A 535 -18.09 -19.32 14.41
N ARG A 536 -17.68 -19.98 15.50
CA ARG A 536 -18.58 -20.42 16.57
C ARG A 536 -18.82 -19.39 17.65
N SER A 537 -17.76 -18.71 18.11
CA SER A 537 -17.89 -17.80 19.24
C SER A 537 -16.86 -16.68 19.26
N PRO A 538 -17.27 -15.45 19.68
CA PRO A 538 -16.36 -14.33 19.89
C PRO A 538 -15.20 -14.65 20.82
N GLY A 539 -14.05 -14.00 20.61
CA GLY A 539 -12.85 -14.15 21.43
C GLY A 539 -12.15 -15.51 21.29
N THR A 540 -12.50 -16.30 20.28
CA THR A 540 -11.88 -17.62 20.01
C THR A 540 -11.36 -17.71 18.57
N PHE A 541 -10.74 -18.84 18.23
CA PHE A 541 -10.46 -19.28 16.86
C PHE A 541 -11.14 -20.61 16.58
N ASP A 542 -12.41 -20.74 16.99
CA ASP A 542 -13.20 -21.97 16.87
C ASP A 542 -14.18 -21.89 15.70
N PHE A 543 -14.26 -22.98 14.93
CA PHE A 543 -15.10 -23.10 13.74
C PHE A 543 -15.98 -24.35 13.78
#